data_43938a8b2cd8845774c52ede09925fc0
#
_entry.id   43938a8b2cd8845774c52ede09925fc0
#
_cell.length_a   1.000
_cell.length_b   1.000
_cell.length_c   1.000
_cell.angle_alpha   90.00
_cell.angle_beta   90.00
_cell.angle_gamma   90.00
#
_symmetry.space_group_name_H-M   'P 1'
#
loop_
_entity.id
_entity.type
_entity.pdbx_description
1 polymer ?
#
loop_
_entity_poly.entity_id
_entity_poly.type
_entity_poly.pdbx_seq_one_letter_code
_entity_poly.pdbx_strand_id
1 'polypeptide(L)'
;MSAIEVVGAVILQDGLILCTQRGPGGRLAGLWEFPGGKVERGESPPDALRREIREELGCRISVGESVIATRHVYPFATVVLTTYWCTLTAGQPGLTVHSDLAWLRPDELPQLPWAPADIPAVEMIASAATPGTR
;
A
#
# COMPACT_ATOMS: atom_id res chain seq x y z
N MET A 1 -24.39 1.33 5.65
CA MET A 1 -23.49 0.39 4.95
C MET A 1 -22.14 0.36 5.62
N SER A 2 -21.63 -0.84 5.78
CA SER A 2 -20.31 -1.02 6.38
C SER A 2 -19.23 -0.65 5.39
N ALA A 3 -18.13 -0.11 5.91
CA ALA A 3 -16.96 0.12 5.10
C ALA A 3 -16.19 -1.18 4.93
N ILE A 4 -15.50 -1.30 3.81
CA ILE A 4 -14.61 -2.43 3.56
C ILE A 4 -13.27 -2.12 4.22
N GLU A 5 -12.82 -3.00 5.10
CA GLU A 5 -11.53 -2.85 5.76
C GLU A 5 -10.41 -3.40 4.87
N VAL A 6 -9.44 -2.54 4.56
CA VAL A 6 -8.33 -2.85 3.65
C VAL A 6 -7.02 -2.47 4.32
N VAL A 7 -5.98 -3.22 4.06
CA VAL A 7 -4.64 -2.94 4.58
C VAL A 7 -3.65 -2.77 3.42
N GLY A 8 -2.66 -1.91 3.61
CA GLY A 8 -1.63 -1.65 2.62
C GLY A 8 -0.25 -1.65 3.26
N ALA A 9 0.74 -2.15 2.53
CA ALA A 9 2.10 -2.26 3.02
C ALA A 9 2.98 -1.16 2.44
N VAL A 10 3.55 -0.34 3.32
CA VAL A 10 4.59 0.61 2.95
C VAL A 10 5.91 -0.10 3.20
N ILE A 11 6.39 -0.82 2.18
CA ILE A 11 7.59 -1.66 2.29
C ILE A 11 8.80 -0.78 2.01
N LEU A 12 9.62 -0.57 3.04
CA LEU A 12 10.80 0.26 2.96
C LEU A 12 12.04 -0.63 2.93
N GLN A 13 12.89 -0.43 1.91
CA GLN A 13 14.15 -1.16 1.77
C GLN A 13 15.18 -0.22 1.15
N ASP A 14 16.30 -0.05 1.83
CA ASP A 14 17.41 0.79 1.35
C ASP A 14 16.97 2.22 1.01
N GLY A 15 16.06 2.77 1.81
CA GLY A 15 15.56 4.13 1.61
C GLY A 15 14.50 4.28 0.53
N LEU A 16 14.09 3.17 -0.09
CA LEU A 16 13.10 3.17 -1.17
C LEU A 16 11.83 2.46 -0.72
N ILE A 17 10.70 2.93 -1.25
CA ILE A 17 9.38 2.38 -0.94
C ILE A 17 8.81 1.71 -2.18
N LEU A 18 8.26 0.50 -1.98
CA LEU A 18 7.66 -0.27 -3.06
C LEU A 18 6.30 0.29 -3.43
N CYS A 19 6.12 0.60 -4.71
CA CYS A 19 4.86 1.07 -5.28
C CYS A 19 4.40 0.06 -6.30
N THR A 20 3.09 -0.22 -6.35
CA THR A 20 2.53 -1.19 -7.29
C THR A 20 1.43 -0.55 -8.12
N GLN A 21 1.38 -0.88 -9.40
CA GLN A 21 0.37 -0.34 -10.31
C GLN A 21 -0.70 -1.38 -10.57
N ARG A 22 -1.96 -0.99 -10.42
CA ARG A 22 -3.08 -1.88 -10.66
C ARG A 22 -3.18 -2.22 -12.14
N GLY A 23 -3.49 -3.50 -12.42
CA GLY A 23 -3.62 -3.99 -13.77
C GLY A 23 -4.82 -3.40 -14.50
N PRO A 24 -4.92 -3.69 -15.81
CA PRO A 24 -6.04 -3.19 -16.63
C PRO A 24 -7.33 -3.95 -16.32
N GLY A 25 -8.46 -3.35 -16.66
CA GLY A 25 -9.76 -4.02 -16.67
C GLY A 25 -10.51 -4.03 -15.35
N GLY A 26 -9.89 -3.62 -14.25
CA GLY A 26 -10.55 -3.54 -12.96
C GLY A 26 -10.89 -2.12 -12.57
N ARG A 27 -11.44 -1.98 -11.36
CA ARG A 27 -11.67 -0.66 -10.79
C ARG A 27 -10.33 -0.03 -10.48
N LEU A 28 -10.23 1.29 -10.70
CA LEU A 28 -9.01 2.05 -10.45
C LEU A 28 -7.83 1.55 -11.30
N ALA A 29 -8.12 0.96 -12.47
CA ALA A 29 -7.09 0.41 -13.36
C ALA A 29 -6.03 1.46 -13.69
N GLY A 30 -4.77 1.07 -13.68
CA GLY A 30 -3.65 1.93 -14.02
C GLY A 30 -3.19 2.87 -12.91
N LEU A 31 -3.93 2.96 -11.81
CA LEU A 31 -3.51 3.77 -10.67
C LEU A 31 -2.54 3.00 -9.79
N TRP A 32 -1.70 3.73 -9.07
CA TRP A 32 -0.72 3.14 -8.17
C TRP A 32 -1.29 3.00 -6.75
N GLU A 33 -0.80 2.03 -6.02
CA GLU A 33 -1.25 1.75 -4.66
C GLU A 33 -0.11 1.12 -3.86
N PHE A 34 -0.21 1.19 -2.54
CA PHE A 34 0.60 0.33 -1.70
C PHE A 34 -0.01 -1.08 -1.76
N PRO A 35 0.80 -2.13 -1.95
CA PRO A 35 0.24 -3.48 -2.10
C PRO A 35 -0.45 -3.94 -0.82
N GLY A 36 -1.52 -4.71 -0.97
CA GLY A 36 -2.30 -5.19 0.15
C GLY A 36 -3.65 -5.70 -0.32
N GLY A 37 -4.63 -5.67 0.56
CA GLY A 37 -5.96 -6.14 0.22
C GLY A 37 -6.90 -6.14 1.41
N LYS A 38 -8.02 -6.85 1.26
CA LYS A 38 -9.07 -6.89 2.25
C LYS A 38 -8.69 -7.74 3.47
N VAL A 39 -9.10 -7.28 4.64
CA VAL A 39 -9.03 -8.07 5.86
C VAL A 39 -10.20 -9.05 5.85
N GLU A 40 -9.90 -10.33 5.96
CA GLU A 40 -10.92 -11.36 5.97
C GLU A 40 -11.41 -11.62 7.38
N ARG A 41 -12.61 -12.22 7.49
CA ARG A 41 -13.20 -12.52 8.78
C ARG A 41 -12.25 -13.37 9.62
N GLY A 42 -12.02 -12.96 10.85
CA GLY A 42 -11.17 -13.70 11.77
C GLY A 42 -9.69 -13.39 11.65
N GLU A 43 -9.28 -12.58 10.66
CA GLU A 43 -7.88 -12.16 10.54
C GLU A 43 -7.63 -10.87 11.30
N SER A 44 -6.44 -10.75 11.89
CA SER A 44 -5.96 -9.45 12.32
C SER A 44 -5.47 -8.68 11.10
N PRO A 45 -5.48 -7.33 11.14
CA PRO A 45 -4.93 -6.55 10.04
C PRO A 45 -3.49 -6.91 9.66
N PRO A 46 -2.54 -7.10 10.60
CA PRO A 46 -1.19 -7.54 10.21
C PRO A 46 -1.16 -8.90 9.53
N ASP A 47 -1.98 -9.85 9.98
CA ASP A 47 -2.02 -11.18 9.35
C ASP A 47 -2.59 -11.10 7.94
N ALA A 48 -3.64 -10.28 7.75
CA ALA A 48 -4.20 -10.05 6.42
C ALA A 48 -3.14 -9.48 5.49
N LEU A 49 -2.37 -8.52 5.98
CA LEU A 49 -1.34 -7.89 5.16
C LEU A 49 -0.25 -8.87 4.78
N ARG A 50 0.22 -9.68 5.73
CA ARG A 50 1.23 -10.71 5.43
C ARG A 50 0.72 -11.70 4.39
N ARG A 51 -0.54 -12.11 4.51
CA ARG A 51 -1.17 -13.04 3.55
C ARG A 51 -1.25 -12.41 2.15
N GLU A 52 -1.75 -11.17 2.06
CA GLU A 52 -1.91 -10.49 0.77
C GLU A 52 -0.56 -10.30 0.07
N ILE A 53 0.46 -9.89 0.81
CA ILE A 53 1.78 -9.69 0.23
C ILE A 53 2.37 -11.00 -0.28
N ARG A 54 2.19 -12.08 0.47
CA ARG A 54 2.66 -13.39 0.02
C ARG A 54 1.93 -13.83 -1.25
N GLU A 55 0.61 -13.63 -1.31
CA GLU A 55 -0.19 -14.02 -2.46
C GLU A 55 0.11 -13.17 -3.70
N GLU A 56 0.25 -11.87 -3.52
CA GLU A 56 0.37 -10.94 -4.64
C GLU A 56 1.80 -10.74 -5.11
N LEU A 57 2.77 -10.78 -4.22
CA LEU A 57 4.15 -10.45 -4.52
C LEU A 57 5.13 -11.61 -4.33
N GLY A 58 4.68 -12.69 -3.71
CA GLY A 58 5.53 -13.86 -3.50
C GLY A 58 6.66 -13.65 -2.50
N CYS A 59 6.53 -12.68 -1.61
CA CYS A 59 7.55 -12.39 -0.61
C CYS A 59 6.95 -12.33 0.78
N ARG A 60 7.82 -12.22 1.80
CA ARG A 60 7.39 -12.16 3.20
C ARG A 60 7.84 -10.84 3.81
N ILE A 61 6.99 -10.32 4.71
CA ILE A 61 7.24 -9.05 5.39
C ILE A 61 7.05 -9.19 6.89
N SER A 62 7.70 -8.30 7.62
CA SER A 62 7.29 -8.02 8.99
C SER A 62 6.50 -6.71 8.99
N VAL A 63 5.43 -6.66 9.77
CA VAL A 63 4.52 -5.52 9.81
C VAL A 63 4.82 -4.73 11.08
N GLY A 64 5.10 -3.44 10.92
CA GLY A 64 5.40 -2.52 12.01
C GLY A 64 4.22 -1.62 12.33
N GLU A 65 4.53 -0.36 12.67
CA GLU A 65 3.51 0.61 13.07
C GLU A 65 2.66 1.04 11.87
N SER A 66 1.41 1.41 12.15
CA SER A 66 0.55 1.99 11.14
C SER A 66 1.05 3.38 10.76
N VAL A 67 0.88 3.72 9.49
CA VAL A 67 1.17 5.07 8.99
C VAL A 67 -0.06 5.94 9.19
N ILE A 68 -1.19 5.54 8.61
CA ILE A 68 -2.45 6.28 8.72
C ILE A 68 -3.61 5.35 8.35
N ALA A 69 -4.77 5.61 8.94
CA ALA A 69 -6.02 4.99 8.52
C ALA A 69 -6.84 6.03 7.76
N THR A 70 -7.22 5.71 6.54
CA THR A 70 -7.92 6.62 5.65
C THR A 70 -9.28 6.04 5.28
N ARG A 71 -10.36 6.80 5.53
CA ARG A 71 -11.70 6.45 5.08
C ARG A 71 -11.98 7.19 3.77
N HIS A 72 -12.22 6.45 2.71
CA HIS A 72 -12.50 7.05 1.41
C HIS A 72 -13.80 6.48 0.82
N VAL A 73 -14.65 7.36 0.32
CA VAL A 73 -15.92 6.97 -0.30
C VAL A 73 -15.72 6.98 -1.82
N TYR A 74 -15.68 5.78 -2.39
CA TYR A 74 -15.71 5.62 -3.84
C TYR A 74 -17.17 5.49 -4.30
N PRO A 75 -17.47 5.72 -5.57
CA PRO A 75 -18.83 5.48 -6.07
C PRO A 75 -19.32 4.05 -5.86
N PHE A 76 -18.39 3.07 -5.85
CA PHE A 76 -18.73 1.67 -5.75
C PHE A 76 -18.66 1.13 -4.31
N ALA A 77 -17.97 1.78 -3.39
CA ALA A 77 -17.80 1.29 -2.02
C ALA A 77 -17.11 2.30 -1.14
N THR A 78 -17.38 2.25 0.16
CA THR A 78 -16.57 2.97 1.16
C THR A 78 -15.48 2.05 1.65
N VAL A 79 -14.25 2.55 1.68
CA VAL A 79 -13.06 1.80 2.05
C VAL A 79 -12.40 2.47 3.24
N VAL A 80 -11.99 1.69 4.24
CA VAL A 80 -11.08 2.16 5.28
C VAL A 80 -9.76 1.46 5.05
N LEU A 81 -8.78 2.22 4.57
CA LEU A 81 -7.43 1.71 4.27
C LEU A 81 -6.50 2.10 5.40
N THR A 82 -5.91 1.12 6.06
CA THR A 82 -4.84 1.36 7.03
C THR A 82 -3.54 0.89 6.41
N THR A 83 -2.57 1.81 6.34
CA THR A 83 -1.24 1.49 5.82
C THR A 83 -0.29 1.26 6.98
N TYR A 84 0.67 0.35 6.79
CA TYR A 84 1.64 -0.04 7.82
C TYR A 84 3.05 0.00 7.25
N TRP A 85 3.99 0.49 8.06
CA TRP A 85 5.41 0.34 7.74
C TRP A 85 5.78 -1.12 7.80
N CYS A 86 6.47 -1.60 6.75
CA CYS A 86 6.86 -2.99 6.63
C CYS A 86 8.30 -3.12 6.16
N THR A 87 8.92 -4.25 6.50
CA THR A 87 10.24 -4.61 5.98
C THR A 87 10.16 -5.99 5.33
N LEU A 88 10.96 -6.19 4.28
CA LEU A 88 11.08 -7.51 3.66
C LEU A 88 11.88 -8.42 4.59
N THR A 89 11.38 -9.62 4.81
CA THR A 89 12.07 -10.63 5.62
C THR A 89 12.52 -11.81 4.79
N ALA A 90 11.88 -12.08 3.64
CA ALA A 90 12.28 -13.15 2.74
C ALA A 90 11.70 -12.91 1.35
N GLY A 91 12.43 -13.31 0.33
CA GLY A 91 11.98 -13.24 -1.06
C GLY A 91 12.11 -11.86 -1.67
N GLN A 92 11.83 -11.78 -2.96
CA GLN A 92 11.81 -10.52 -3.70
C GLN A 92 10.41 -10.31 -4.25
N PRO A 93 9.87 -9.08 -4.18
CA PRO A 93 8.56 -8.81 -4.78
C PRO A 93 8.57 -9.09 -6.28
N GLY A 94 7.56 -9.80 -6.74
CA GLY A 94 7.40 -10.12 -8.15
C GLY A 94 6.03 -9.75 -8.65
N LEU A 95 5.91 -9.55 -9.97
CA LEU A 95 4.65 -9.22 -10.59
C LEU A 95 3.79 -10.47 -10.73
N THR A 96 2.57 -10.43 -10.18
CA THR A 96 1.55 -11.47 -10.41
C THR A 96 0.23 -10.83 -10.85
N VAL A 97 -0.32 -9.93 -10.03
CA VAL A 97 -1.61 -9.29 -10.31
C VAL A 97 -1.47 -7.83 -10.70
N HIS A 98 -0.32 -7.22 -10.43
CA HIS A 98 -0.06 -5.82 -10.78
C HIS A 98 0.60 -5.74 -12.14
N SER A 99 0.41 -4.60 -12.84
CA SER A 99 1.03 -4.41 -14.15
C SER A 99 2.45 -3.85 -14.05
N ASP A 100 2.81 -3.24 -12.92
CA ASP A 100 4.14 -2.69 -12.75
C ASP A 100 4.51 -2.54 -11.27
N LEU A 101 5.81 -2.50 -10.99
CA LEU A 101 6.40 -2.21 -9.69
C LEU A 101 7.38 -1.06 -9.85
N ALA A 102 7.50 -0.25 -8.81
CA ALA A 102 8.54 0.79 -8.77
C ALA A 102 9.02 0.96 -7.33
N TRP A 103 10.32 1.16 -7.17
CA TRP A 103 10.92 1.51 -5.88
C TRP A 103 11.28 2.99 -5.93
N LEU A 104 10.64 3.79 -5.08
CA LEU A 104 10.83 5.25 -5.09
C LEU A 104 11.25 5.75 -3.73
N ARG A 105 12.01 6.85 -3.73
CA ARG A 105 12.26 7.59 -2.49
C ARG A 105 10.94 8.19 -2.00
N PRO A 106 10.80 8.41 -0.68
CA PRO A 106 9.56 9.01 -0.15
C PRO A 106 9.18 10.33 -0.84
N ASP A 107 10.15 11.18 -1.17
CA ASP A 107 9.85 12.46 -1.80
C ASP A 107 9.44 12.34 -3.26
N GLU A 108 9.65 11.17 -3.88
CA GLU A 108 9.24 10.92 -5.26
C GLU A 108 7.82 10.36 -5.37
N LEU A 109 7.25 9.89 -4.26
CA LEU A 109 5.92 9.25 -4.29
C LEU A 109 4.85 10.11 -4.95
N PRO A 110 4.76 11.43 -4.70
CA PRO A 110 3.70 12.24 -5.31
C PRO A 110 3.74 12.31 -6.83
N GLN A 111 4.80 11.85 -7.46
CA GLN A 111 4.91 11.88 -8.93
C GLN A 111 4.02 10.85 -9.61
N LEU A 112 3.56 9.82 -8.89
CA LEU A 112 2.73 8.77 -9.47
C LEU A 112 1.24 9.10 -9.32
N PRO A 113 0.40 8.61 -10.25
CA PRO A 113 -1.05 8.76 -10.11
C PRO A 113 -1.59 7.68 -9.16
N TRP A 114 -1.78 8.05 -7.92
CA TRP A 114 -2.21 7.14 -6.85
C TRP A 114 -3.72 6.96 -6.82
N ALA A 115 -4.16 5.77 -6.40
CA ALA A 115 -5.56 5.56 -6.04
C ALA A 115 -5.92 6.51 -4.90
N PRO A 116 -7.12 7.12 -4.94
CA PRO A 116 -7.48 8.16 -3.96
C PRO A 116 -7.32 7.77 -2.50
N ALA A 117 -7.66 6.53 -2.12
CA ALA A 117 -7.54 6.11 -0.73
C ALA A 117 -6.09 6.07 -0.24
N ASP A 118 -5.11 5.95 -1.16
CA ASP A 118 -3.70 5.89 -0.81
C ASP A 118 -3.05 7.27 -0.69
N ILE A 119 -3.68 8.31 -1.24
CA ILE A 119 -3.10 9.65 -1.29
C ILE A 119 -2.74 10.21 0.08
N PRO A 120 -3.59 10.10 1.13
CA PRO A 120 -3.21 10.63 2.44
C PRO A 120 -1.93 10.02 3.00
N ALA A 121 -1.72 8.72 2.80
CA ALA A 121 -0.49 8.07 3.23
C ALA A 121 0.71 8.59 2.43
N VAL A 122 0.55 8.74 1.12
CA VAL A 122 1.59 9.28 0.25
C VAL A 122 2.01 10.67 0.71
N GLU A 123 1.03 11.53 0.99
CA GLU A 123 1.30 12.89 1.42
C GLU A 123 2.01 12.94 2.77
N MET A 124 1.58 12.09 3.70
CA MET A 124 2.20 12.02 5.02
C MET A 124 3.66 11.57 4.92
N ILE A 125 3.92 10.52 4.15
CA ILE A 125 5.26 9.96 3.98
C ILE A 125 6.18 10.97 3.28
N ALA A 126 5.70 11.57 2.19
CA ALA A 126 6.49 12.53 1.43
C ALA A 126 6.81 13.78 2.23
N SER A 127 5.84 14.28 3.01
CA SER A 127 6.01 15.45 3.86
C SER A 127 7.05 15.21 4.94
N ALA A 128 7.01 14.05 5.58
CA ALA A 128 7.95 13.72 6.66
C ALA A 128 9.38 13.60 6.14
N ALA A 129 9.54 13.23 4.85
CA ALA A 129 10.84 13.03 4.24
C ALA A 129 11.41 14.31 3.60
N THR A 130 10.61 15.38 3.50
CA THR A 130 11.03 16.58 2.80
C THR A 130 12.13 17.30 3.58
N PRO A 131 13.29 17.58 2.96
CA PRO A 131 14.33 18.36 3.62
C PRO A 131 13.81 19.75 3.99
N GLY A 132 14.24 20.25 5.13
CA GLY A 132 13.83 21.56 5.61
C GLY A 132 12.61 21.56 6.50
N THR A 133 11.97 20.43 6.66
CA THR A 133 10.84 20.30 7.59
C THR A 133 11.29 19.98 9.00
N ARG A 134 12.58 19.83 9.17
CA ARG A 134 13.18 19.56 10.48
C ARG A 134 13.64 20.82 11.16
#